data_751866acd40ab7a18936c752b9f56063
#
_entry.id   751866acd40ab7a18936c752b9f56063
#
_cell.length_a   1.000
_cell.length_b   1.000
_cell.length_c   1.000
_cell.angle_alpha   90.00
_cell.angle_beta   90.00
_cell.angle_gamma   90.00
#
_symmetry.space_group_name_H-M   'P 1'
#
loop_
_entity.id
_entity.type
_entity.pdbx_description
1 polymer ?
#
loop_
_entity_poly.entity_id
_entity_poly.type
_entity_poly.pdbx_seq_one_letter_code
_entity_poly.pdbx_strand_id
1 'polypeptide(L)'
;MTTLLPDPDLVKAFRRAVRRHFEGQVALEREAAEARKAAVLPTVLDSIARARDEGLCERAWLFGSYAWGQPGTRSDVDILVDGCRDPFAVASLVGRACGLDVHVVDWTEAPTSLRDRVLGEGVTL
;
A
#
# COMPACT_ATOMS: atom_id res chain seq x y z
N MET A 1 1.85 53.70 18.09
CA MET A 1 2.18 52.28 18.30
C MET A 1 2.98 51.76 17.13
N THR A 2 4.21 51.40 17.37
CA THR A 2 5.08 50.89 16.31
C THR A 2 4.88 49.34 16.23
N THR A 3 4.40 48.85 15.09
CA THR A 3 4.35 47.43 14.84
C THR A 3 5.75 46.93 14.49
N LEU A 4 6.32 46.09 15.32
CA LEU A 4 7.58 45.48 15.04
C LEU A 4 7.40 44.37 14.00
N LEU A 5 8.00 44.56 12.83
CA LEU A 5 8.07 43.53 11.81
C LEU A 5 9.14 42.49 12.22
N PRO A 6 8.92 41.20 12.01
CA PRO A 6 9.94 40.20 12.31
C PRO A 6 11.18 40.42 11.44
N ASP A 7 12.33 40.10 11.99
CA ASP A 7 13.60 40.15 11.27
C ASP A 7 13.54 39.21 10.07
N PRO A 8 13.77 39.69 8.82
CA PRO A 8 13.72 38.85 7.63
C PRO A 8 14.66 37.65 7.67
N ASP A 9 15.85 37.79 8.29
CA ASP A 9 16.80 36.67 8.40
C ASP A 9 16.31 35.61 9.38
N LEU A 10 15.65 36.02 10.46
CA LEU A 10 15.03 35.10 11.41
C LEU A 10 13.87 34.35 10.78
N VAL A 11 13.02 35.03 10.00
CA VAL A 11 11.92 34.43 9.27
C VAL A 11 12.42 33.38 8.27
N LYS A 12 13.48 33.69 7.52
CA LYS A 12 14.09 32.75 6.58
C LYS A 12 14.66 31.54 7.29
N ALA A 13 15.36 31.75 8.43
CA ALA A 13 15.90 30.65 9.23
C ALA A 13 14.78 29.75 9.77
N PHE A 14 13.68 30.33 10.25
CA PHE A 14 12.52 29.59 10.72
C PHE A 14 11.89 28.75 9.61
N ARG A 15 11.66 29.34 8.43
CA ARG A 15 11.10 28.63 7.27
C ARG A 15 11.98 27.48 6.84
N ARG A 16 13.31 27.64 6.84
CA ARG A 16 14.25 26.55 6.53
C ARG A 16 14.18 25.43 7.57
N ALA A 17 14.09 25.77 8.85
CA ALA A 17 13.97 24.80 9.92
C ALA A 17 12.67 23.99 9.80
N VAL A 18 11.55 24.66 9.54
CA VAL A 18 10.25 24.01 9.31
C VAL A 18 10.31 23.08 8.10
N ARG A 19 10.87 23.54 7.00
CA ARG A 19 11.02 22.74 5.78
C ARG A 19 11.86 21.49 6.03
N ARG A 20 13.00 21.60 6.71
CA ARG A 20 13.84 20.44 7.06
C ARG A 20 13.11 19.46 7.96
N HIS A 21 12.31 19.95 8.89
CA HIS A 21 11.51 19.11 9.77
C HIS A 21 10.48 18.30 8.97
N PHE A 22 9.72 18.95 8.07
CA PHE A 22 8.75 18.26 7.21
C PHE A 22 9.42 17.29 6.24
N GLU A 23 10.52 17.66 5.62
CA GLU A 23 11.28 16.77 4.73
C GLU A 23 11.77 15.53 5.48
N GLY A 24 12.24 15.70 6.72
CA GLY A 24 12.63 14.58 7.58
C GLY A 24 11.47 13.66 7.93
N GLN A 25 10.29 14.22 8.24
CA GLN A 25 9.09 13.42 8.51
C GLN A 25 8.61 12.67 7.28
N VAL A 26 8.59 13.30 6.11
CA VAL A 26 8.22 12.66 4.85
C VAL A 26 9.16 11.50 4.54
N ALA A 27 10.47 11.68 4.75
CA ALA A 27 11.44 10.62 4.56
C ALA A 27 11.22 9.45 5.52
N LEU A 28 10.95 9.71 6.80
CA LEU A 28 10.65 8.68 7.79
C LEU A 28 9.37 7.91 7.47
N GLU A 29 8.32 8.61 7.03
CA GLU A 29 7.07 7.97 6.62
C GLU A 29 7.26 7.08 5.39
N ARG A 30 8.06 7.52 4.43
CA ARG A 30 8.40 6.74 3.23
C ARG A 30 9.17 5.49 3.60
N GLU A 31 10.17 5.60 4.46
CA GLU A 31 10.96 4.46 4.96
C GLU A 31 10.07 3.46 5.70
N ALA A 32 9.17 3.95 6.56
CA ALA A 32 8.23 3.10 7.28
C ALA A 32 7.27 2.39 6.33
N ALA A 33 6.78 3.07 5.29
CA ALA A 33 5.92 2.47 4.27
C ALA A 33 6.66 1.39 3.47
N GLU A 34 7.89 1.63 3.07
CA GLU A 34 8.71 0.64 2.37
C GLU A 34 9.02 -0.57 3.25
N ALA A 35 9.27 -0.36 4.54
CA ALA A 35 9.46 -1.44 5.50
C ALA A 35 8.19 -2.31 5.65
N ARG A 36 7.01 -1.69 5.68
CA ARG A 36 5.72 -2.41 5.70
C ARG A 36 5.52 -3.26 4.44
N LYS A 37 5.78 -2.69 3.27
CA LYS A 37 5.71 -3.43 1.99
C LYS A 37 6.64 -4.64 2.00
N ALA A 38 7.89 -4.44 2.40
CA ALA A 38 8.90 -5.49 2.45
C ALA A 38 8.54 -6.61 3.43
N ALA A 39 7.89 -6.28 4.54
CA ALA A 39 7.44 -7.26 5.52
C ALA A 39 6.21 -8.05 5.06
N VAL A 40 5.28 -7.40 4.37
CA VAL A 40 3.99 -7.99 4.00
C VAL A 40 4.08 -8.81 2.71
N LEU A 41 4.85 -8.38 1.72
CA LEU A 41 4.90 -9.01 0.40
C LEU A 41 5.26 -10.51 0.44
N PRO A 42 6.29 -10.97 1.16
CA PRO A 42 6.59 -12.40 1.22
C PRO A 42 5.44 -13.23 1.77
N THR A 43 4.76 -12.73 2.79
CA THR A 43 3.62 -13.41 3.41
C THR A 43 2.43 -13.49 2.45
N VAL A 44 2.16 -12.43 1.69
CA VAL A 44 1.11 -12.42 0.67
C VAL A 44 1.45 -13.41 -0.45
N LEU A 45 2.69 -13.41 -0.93
CA LEU A 45 3.16 -14.35 -1.95
C LEU A 45 2.98 -15.82 -1.53
N ASP A 46 3.39 -16.15 -0.30
CA ASP A 46 3.25 -17.50 0.24
C ASP A 46 1.77 -17.91 0.38
N SER A 47 0.94 -16.99 0.85
CA SER A 47 -0.50 -17.22 1.01
C SER A 47 -1.21 -17.45 -0.32
N ILE A 48 -0.86 -16.68 -1.35
CA ILE A 48 -1.43 -16.85 -2.69
C ILE A 48 -0.93 -18.14 -3.35
N ALA A 49 0.33 -18.50 -3.16
CA ALA A 49 0.84 -19.78 -3.63
C ALA A 49 0.06 -20.96 -3.03
N ARG A 50 -0.24 -20.87 -1.74
CA ARG A 50 -1.08 -21.85 -1.04
C ARG A 50 -2.51 -21.86 -1.58
N ALA A 51 -3.09 -20.70 -1.84
CA ALA A 51 -4.42 -20.59 -2.44
C ALA A 51 -4.48 -21.26 -3.82
N ARG A 52 -3.44 -21.11 -4.64
CA ARG A 52 -3.32 -21.81 -5.92
C ARG A 52 -3.22 -23.33 -5.75
N ASP A 53 -2.41 -23.77 -4.83
CA ASP A 53 -2.24 -25.19 -4.54
C ASP A 53 -3.54 -25.84 -4.09
N GLU A 54 -4.39 -25.10 -3.37
CA GLU A 54 -5.71 -25.53 -2.94
C GLU A 54 -6.79 -25.34 -4.02
N GLY A 55 -6.45 -24.81 -5.20
CA GLY A 55 -7.37 -24.59 -6.30
C GLY A 55 -8.33 -23.43 -6.09
N LEU A 56 -8.01 -22.48 -5.21
CA LEU A 56 -8.88 -21.36 -4.89
C LEU A 56 -8.80 -20.22 -5.91
N CYS A 57 -7.63 -19.96 -6.49
CA CYS A 57 -7.47 -18.95 -7.53
C CYS A 57 -6.37 -19.32 -8.51
N GLU A 58 -6.48 -18.79 -9.74
CA GLU A 58 -5.48 -19.00 -10.80
C GLU A 58 -4.45 -17.88 -10.82
N ARG A 59 -4.90 -16.64 -10.92
CA ARG A 59 -4.04 -15.46 -11.00
C ARG A 59 -4.40 -14.45 -9.93
N ALA A 60 -3.39 -13.74 -9.43
CA ALA A 60 -3.57 -12.70 -8.44
C ALA A 60 -2.53 -11.60 -8.59
N TRP A 61 -2.92 -10.37 -8.24
CA TRP A 61 -2.07 -9.19 -8.24
C TRP A 61 -2.32 -8.38 -6.98
N LEU A 62 -1.25 -7.88 -6.40
CA LEU A 62 -1.33 -6.89 -5.35
C LEU A 62 -1.51 -5.51 -5.99
N PHE A 63 -2.44 -4.71 -5.48
CA PHE A 63 -2.66 -3.34 -5.92
C PHE A 63 -2.86 -2.40 -4.73
N GLY A 64 -3.12 -1.13 -5.01
CA GLY A 64 -3.35 -0.14 -3.96
C GLY A 64 -2.09 0.27 -3.21
N SER A 65 -2.25 0.66 -1.95
CA SER A 65 -1.16 1.25 -1.15
C SER A 65 0.06 0.35 -1.01
N TYR A 66 -0.12 -0.95 -0.92
CA TYR A 66 0.98 -1.92 -0.82
C TYR A 66 1.69 -2.20 -2.14
N ALA A 67 1.15 -1.77 -3.27
CA ALA A 67 1.78 -1.93 -4.59
C ALA A 67 2.40 -0.62 -5.07
N TRP A 68 1.59 0.42 -5.29
CA TRP A 68 2.03 1.69 -5.87
C TRP A 68 1.91 2.89 -4.93
N GLY A 69 1.47 2.70 -3.70
CA GLY A 69 1.28 3.75 -2.71
C GLY A 69 2.23 3.65 -1.52
N GLN A 70 1.86 4.32 -0.45
CA GLN A 70 2.57 4.31 0.82
C GLN A 70 1.63 3.79 1.91
N PRO A 71 1.69 2.48 2.24
CA PRO A 71 0.80 1.92 3.24
C PRO A 71 1.11 2.48 4.64
N GLY A 72 0.06 2.90 5.34
CA GLY A 72 0.08 3.28 6.74
C GLY A 72 -0.16 2.08 7.65
N THR A 73 -0.24 2.35 8.95
CA THR A 73 -0.46 1.31 9.98
C THR A 73 -1.85 0.64 9.89
N ARG A 74 -2.80 1.29 9.20
CA ARG A 74 -4.19 0.80 9.06
C ARG A 74 -4.57 0.52 7.60
N SER A 75 -3.59 0.51 6.71
CA SER A 75 -3.87 0.22 5.30
C SER A 75 -4.26 -1.23 5.10
N ASP A 76 -5.27 -1.44 4.27
CA ASP A 76 -5.70 -2.77 3.85
C ASP A 76 -4.76 -3.30 2.77
N VAL A 77 -4.67 -4.61 2.68
CA VAL A 77 -4.01 -5.30 1.57
C VAL A 77 -5.06 -5.50 0.47
N ASP A 78 -4.81 -4.95 -0.71
CA ASP A 78 -5.72 -5.03 -1.85
C ASP A 78 -5.20 -6.03 -2.88
N ILE A 79 -6.02 -7.02 -3.21
CA ILE A 79 -5.68 -8.10 -4.14
C ILE A 79 -6.75 -8.21 -5.22
N LEU A 80 -6.30 -8.21 -6.47
CA LEU A 80 -7.13 -8.52 -7.63
C LEU A 80 -6.91 -9.99 -8.00
N VAL A 81 -7.97 -10.76 -8.13
CA VAL A 81 -7.92 -12.18 -8.46
C VAL A 81 -8.64 -12.47 -9.76
N ASP A 82 -8.14 -13.45 -10.50
CA ASP A 82 -8.77 -13.97 -11.71
C ASP A 82 -8.81 -15.50 -11.65
N GLY A 83 -9.91 -16.07 -12.14
CA GLY A 83 -10.14 -17.50 -11.99
C GLY A 83 -10.26 -17.94 -10.53
N CYS A 84 -10.88 -17.10 -9.72
CA CYS A 84 -11.06 -17.34 -8.28
C CYS A 84 -12.42 -17.98 -8.01
N ARG A 85 -12.39 -19.13 -7.35
CA ARG A 85 -13.61 -19.85 -6.98
C ARG A 85 -14.30 -19.23 -5.77
N ASP A 86 -13.53 -18.71 -4.81
CA ASP A 86 -14.04 -18.12 -3.58
C ASP A 86 -13.14 -16.97 -3.11
N PRO A 87 -13.47 -15.71 -3.48
CA PRO A 87 -12.70 -14.54 -3.06
C PRO A 87 -12.64 -14.36 -1.53
N PHE A 88 -13.68 -14.73 -0.81
CA PHE A 88 -13.72 -14.63 0.65
C PHE A 88 -12.73 -15.61 1.30
N ALA A 89 -12.60 -16.81 0.75
CA ALA A 89 -11.63 -17.79 1.23
C ALA A 89 -10.20 -17.28 1.02
N VAL A 90 -9.92 -16.66 -0.12
CA VAL A 90 -8.61 -16.04 -0.39
C VAL A 90 -8.35 -14.89 0.58
N ALA A 91 -9.31 -14.00 0.78
CA ALA A 91 -9.18 -12.88 1.72
C ALA A 91 -8.90 -13.38 3.15
N SER A 92 -9.60 -14.42 3.59
CA SER A 92 -9.41 -15.02 4.90
C SER A 92 -8.03 -15.65 5.06
N LEU A 93 -7.57 -16.38 4.04
CA LEU A 93 -6.26 -17.02 4.06
C LEU A 93 -5.13 -16.00 4.16
N VAL A 94 -5.16 -14.97 3.32
CA VAL A 94 -4.15 -13.91 3.33
C VAL A 94 -4.24 -13.07 4.60
N GLY A 95 -5.43 -12.71 5.03
CA GLY A 95 -5.66 -11.89 6.23
C GLY A 95 -5.15 -12.56 7.50
N ARG A 96 -5.37 -13.86 7.65
CA ARG A 96 -4.85 -14.63 8.79
C ARG A 96 -3.33 -14.68 8.79
N ALA A 97 -2.71 -14.83 7.62
CA ALA A 97 -1.27 -14.89 7.51
C ALA A 97 -0.60 -13.54 7.78
N CYS A 98 -1.19 -12.44 7.27
CA CYS A 98 -0.65 -11.08 7.41
C CYS A 98 -1.03 -10.39 8.71
N GLY A 99 -2.13 -10.78 9.34
CA GLY A 99 -2.71 -10.05 10.46
C GLY A 99 -3.30 -8.69 10.08
N LEU A 100 -3.67 -8.52 8.81
CA LEU A 100 -4.23 -7.28 8.25
C LEU A 100 -5.57 -7.57 7.59
N ASP A 101 -6.37 -6.52 7.42
CA ASP A 101 -7.58 -6.60 6.62
C ASP A 101 -7.20 -6.73 5.14
N VAL A 102 -7.88 -7.62 4.44
CA VAL A 102 -7.62 -7.92 3.03
C VAL A 102 -8.88 -7.69 2.22
N HIS A 103 -8.75 -6.87 1.19
CA HIS A 103 -9.81 -6.59 0.24
C HIS A 103 -9.49 -7.33 -1.07
N VAL A 104 -10.34 -8.26 -1.44
CA VAL A 104 -10.18 -9.05 -2.67
C VAL A 104 -11.24 -8.63 -3.69
N VAL A 105 -10.80 -8.27 -4.87
CA VAL A 105 -11.65 -7.89 -6.00
C VAL A 105 -11.50 -8.95 -7.09
N ASP A 106 -12.64 -9.41 -7.62
CA ASP A 106 -12.65 -10.33 -8.75
C ASP A 106 -12.41 -9.57 -10.06
N TRP A 107 -11.58 -10.12 -10.92
CA TRP A 107 -11.27 -9.54 -12.23
C TRP A 107 -12.51 -9.18 -13.04
N THR A 108 -13.52 -10.06 -13.02
CA THR A 108 -14.77 -9.87 -13.78
C THR A 108 -15.60 -8.69 -13.29
N GLU A 109 -15.45 -8.31 -12.02
CA GLU A 109 -16.17 -7.20 -11.41
C GLU A 109 -15.35 -5.90 -11.37
N ALA A 110 -14.05 -5.98 -11.63
CA ALA A 110 -13.17 -4.83 -11.59
C ALA A 110 -13.43 -3.89 -12.77
N PRO A 111 -13.47 -2.56 -12.55
CA PRO A 111 -13.52 -1.59 -13.64
C PRO A 111 -12.31 -1.73 -14.57
N THR A 112 -12.49 -1.41 -15.84
CA THR A 112 -11.39 -1.47 -16.83
C THR A 112 -10.19 -0.63 -16.41
N SER A 113 -10.43 0.57 -15.85
CA SER A 113 -9.37 1.44 -15.36
C SER A 113 -8.53 0.79 -14.27
N LEU A 114 -9.15 0.04 -13.36
CA LEU A 114 -8.43 -0.69 -12.31
C LEU A 114 -7.62 -1.84 -12.92
N ARG A 115 -8.21 -2.62 -13.82
CA ARG A 115 -7.50 -3.71 -14.49
C ARG A 115 -6.25 -3.22 -15.22
N ASP A 116 -6.39 -2.14 -15.99
CA ASP A 116 -5.29 -1.55 -16.74
C ASP A 116 -4.17 -1.07 -15.81
N ARG A 117 -4.52 -0.41 -14.72
CA ARG A 117 -3.55 0.05 -13.75
C ARG A 117 -2.83 -1.10 -13.04
N VAL A 118 -3.57 -2.13 -12.66
CA VAL A 118 -3.00 -3.33 -12.02
C VAL A 118 -2.01 -4.02 -12.95
N LEU A 119 -2.34 -4.16 -14.23
CA LEU A 119 -1.43 -4.78 -15.20
C LEU A 119 -0.16 -3.96 -15.42
N GLY A 120 -0.24 -2.62 -15.31
CA GLY A 120 0.91 -1.73 -15.49
C GLY A 120 1.74 -1.49 -14.23
N GLU A 121 1.10 -1.38 -13.07
CA GLU A 121 1.74 -0.93 -11.82
C GLU A 121 1.58 -1.91 -10.65
N GLY A 122 0.70 -2.89 -10.77
CA GLY A 122 0.48 -3.89 -9.73
C GLY A 122 1.64 -4.86 -9.60
N VAL A 123 1.65 -5.62 -8.51
CA VAL A 123 2.63 -6.67 -8.26
C VAL A 123 2.01 -8.02 -8.57
N THR A 124 2.55 -8.73 -9.53
CA THR A 124 2.10 -10.10 -9.85
C THR A 124 2.45 -11.04 -8.70
N LEU A 125 1.46 -11.73 -8.22
CA LEU A 125 1.59 -12.68 -7.10
C LEU A 125 1.62 -14.19 -7.61
#